data_b735b85e08823f2d5fd72be20407c0fa
#
_entry.id   b735b85e08823f2d5fd72be20407c0fa
#
_cell.length_a   1.000
_cell.length_b   1.000
_cell.length_c   1.000
_cell.angle_alpha   90.00
_cell.angle_beta   90.00
_cell.angle_gamma   90.00
#
_symmetry.space_group_name_H-M   'P 1'
#
loop_
_entity.id
_entity.type
_entity.pdbx_description
1 polymer ?
#
loop_
_entity_poly.entity_id
_entity_poly.type
_entity_poly.pdbx_seq_one_letter_code
_entity_poly.pdbx_strand_id
1 'polypeptide(L)'
;MVENYKELYLMLQEVAKLIHEELGEVCEFQLAKNGSCMLEHKSTGRRLVFMMAKLGEEQKVGYAFFEANEKQPDWIDDLPAGQFSQDVAKNLVNNELINASSDY
;
A
#
# COMPACT_ATOMS: atom_id res chain seq x y z
N MET A 1 4.67 -12.24 -9.31
CA MET A 1 4.32 -11.06 -10.15
C MET A 1 2.84 -10.72 -10.00
N VAL A 2 2.54 -9.44 -9.83
CA VAL A 2 1.15 -9.00 -9.68
C VAL A 2 0.56 -8.73 -11.07
N GLU A 3 -0.46 -9.47 -11.45
CA GLU A 3 -1.09 -9.34 -12.77
C GLU A 3 -2.53 -8.81 -12.71
N ASN A 4 -3.15 -8.87 -11.55
CA ASN A 4 -4.54 -8.44 -11.39
C ASN A 4 -4.81 -8.03 -9.95
N TYR A 5 -6.01 -7.50 -9.71
CA TYR A 5 -6.38 -7.05 -8.37
C TYR A 5 -6.42 -8.16 -7.33
N LYS A 6 -6.75 -9.38 -7.74
CA LYS A 6 -6.76 -10.51 -6.80
C LYS A 6 -5.36 -10.79 -6.27
N GLU A 7 -4.37 -10.78 -7.15
CA GLU A 7 -2.98 -11.02 -6.75
C GLU A 7 -2.45 -9.85 -5.91
N LEU A 8 -2.82 -8.63 -6.25
CA LEU A 8 -2.48 -7.45 -5.45
C LEU A 8 -3.08 -7.56 -4.04
N TYR A 9 -4.35 -7.91 -3.95
CA TYR A 9 -5.04 -8.11 -2.68
C TYR A 9 -4.33 -9.16 -1.81
N LEU A 10 -4.03 -10.32 -2.40
CA LEU A 10 -3.38 -11.41 -1.66
C LEU A 10 -1.98 -11.00 -1.18
N MET A 11 -1.24 -10.31 -2.01
CA MET A 11 0.09 -9.84 -1.66
C MET A 11 0.03 -8.83 -0.50
N LEU A 12 -0.87 -7.86 -0.58
CA LEU A 12 -0.98 -6.82 0.45
C LEU A 12 -1.58 -7.37 1.74
N GLN A 13 -2.47 -8.35 1.65
CA GLN A 13 -2.99 -9.04 2.81
C GLN A 13 -1.86 -9.74 3.57
N GLU A 14 -0.95 -10.40 2.84
CA GLU A 14 0.20 -11.05 3.44
C GLU A 14 1.17 -10.04 4.05
N VAL A 15 1.38 -8.90 3.39
CA VAL A 15 2.21 -7.82 3.94
C VAL A 15 1.62 -7.31 5.25
N ALA A 16 0.32 -7.07 5.29
CA ALA A 16 -0.36 -6.62 6.51
C ALA A 16 -0.21 -7.65 7.64
N LYS A 17 -0.31 -8.93 7.31
CA LYS A 17 -0.13 -10.01 8.27
C LYS A 17 1.29 -10.04 8.84
N LEU A 18 2.29 -9.88 7.97
CA LEU A 18 3.69 -9.86 8.41
C LEU A 18 3.97 -8.66 9.32
N ILE A 19 3.42 -7.51 8.99
CA ILE A 19 3.57 -6.32 9.81
C ILE A 19 2.89 -6.53 11.16
N HIS A 20 1.70 -7.12 11.16
CA HIS A 20 0.98 -7.45 12.39
C HIS A 20 1.80 -8.38 13.29
N GLU A 21 2.46 -9.38 12.71
CA GLU A 21 3.29 -10.32 13.45
C GLU A 21 4.54 -9.67 14.05
N GLU A 22 5.10 -8.68 13.36
CA GLU A 22 6.33 -8.01 13.80
C GLU A 22 6.05 -6.85 14.77
N LEU A 23 5.00 -6.07 14.52
CA LEU A 23 4.75 -4.81 15.21
C LEU A 23 3.41 -4.75 15.94
N GLY A 24 2.61 -5.80 15.84
CA GLY A 24 1.26 -5.82 16.39
C GLY A 24 0.28 -5.14 15.46
N GLU A 25 -0.87 -4.80 15.95
CA GLU A 25 -1.98 -4.25 15.14
C GLU A 25 -1.82 -2.76 14.86
N VAL A 26 -0.71 -2.37 14.24
CA VAL A 26 -0.44 -0.96 13.93
C VAL A 26 -1.17 -0.45 12.70
N CYS A 27 -1.54 -1.35 11.77
CA CYS A 27 -2.21 -1.00 10.53
C CYS A 27 -3.49 -1.80 10.35
N GLU A 28 -4.45 -1.21 9.64
CA GLU A 28 -5.68 -1.88 9.24
C GLU A 28 -5.72 -1.99 7.73
N PHE A 29 -6.00 -3.19 7.22
CA PHE A 29 -6.09 -3.46 5.80
C PHE A 29 -7.55 -3.37 5.36
N GLN A 30 -7.83 -2.59 4.32
CA GLN A 30 -9.18 -2.42 3.80
C GLN A 30 -9.19 -2.60 2.29
N LEU A 31 -10.25 -3.19 1.77
CA LEU A 31 -10.44 -3.40 0.34
C LEU A 31 -11.59 -2.52 -0.13
N ALA A 32 -11.33 -1.69 -1.13
CA ALA A 32 -12.36 -0.84 -1.72
C ALA A 32 -13.14 -1.59 -2.78
N LYS A 33 -14.33 -1.09 -3.11
CA LYS A 33 -15.21 -1.72 -4.10
C LYS A 33 -14.61 -1.80 -5.49
N ASN A 34 -13.75 -0.86 -5.84
CA ASN A 34 -13.09 -0.84 -7.15
C ASN A 34 -11.88 -1.76 -7.23
N GLY A 35 -11.58 -2.50 -6.17
CA GLY A 35 -10.44 -3.41 -6.13
C GLY A 35 -9.19 -2.81 -5.54
N SER A 36 -9.13 -1.50 -5.31
CA SER A 36 -7.96 -0.91 -4.68
C SER A 36 -7.84 -1.36 -3.23
N CYS A 37 -6.62 -1.39 -2.72
CA CYS A 37 -6.31 -1.85 -1.37
C CYS A 37 -5.73 -0.69 -0.57
N MET A 38 -6.10 -0.59 0.68
CA MET A 38 -5.63 0.48 1.55
C MET A 38 -5.09 -0.07 2.85
N LEU A 39 -3.98 0.48 3.31
CA LEU A 39 -3.46 0.23 4.65
C LEU A 39 -3.51 1.55 5.42
N GLU A 40 -4.17 1.55 6.54
CA GLU A 40 -4.28 2.73 7.40
C GLU A 40 -3.51 2.49 8.68
N HIS A 41 -2.65 3.45 9.06
CA HIS A 41 -1.93 3.40 10.32
C HIS A 41 -2.89 3.84 11.43
N LYS A 42 -3.16 2.95 12.37
CA LYS A 42 -4.19 3.18 13.40
C LYS A 42 -3.92 4.36 14.30
N SER A 43 -2.66 4.61 14.62
CA SER A 43 -2.31 5.69 15.54
C SER A 43 -2.26 7.06 14.87
N THR A 44 -1.83 7.15 13.62
CA THR A 44 -1.68 8.43 12.93
C THR A 44 -2.83 8.77 12.00
N GLY A 45 -3.57 7.76 11.52
CA GLY A 45 -4.61 7.96 10.51
C GLY A 45 -4.07 8.09 9.11
N ARG A 46 -2.77 7.95 8.89
CA ARG A 46 -2.16 7.99 7.56
C ARG A 46 -2.53 6.75 6.76
N ARG A 47 -2.65 6.90 5.46
CA ARG A 47 -3.11 5.82 4.59
C ARG A 47 -2.20 5.67 3.39
N LEU A 48 -2.02 4.44 2.96
CA LEU A 48 -1.31 4.11 1.73
C LEU A 48 -2.26 3.27 0.88
N VAL A 49 -2.61 3.77 -0.29
CA VAL A 49 -3.58 3.15 -1.19
C VAL A 49 -2.86 2.58 -2.40
N PHE A 50 -3.17 1.34 -2.74
CA PHE A 50 -2.58 0.63 -3.88
C PHE A 50 -3.64 0.31 -4.91
N MET A 51 -3.32 0.49 -6.19
CA MET A 51 -4.23 0.19 -7.28
C MET A 51 -3.48 -0.31 -8.50
N MET A 52 -4.18 -1.02 -9.37
CA MET A 52 -3.63 -1.46 -10.64
C MET A 52 -3.91 -0.41 -11.70
N ALA A 53 -2.94 -0.14 -12.54
CA ALA A 53 -3.08 0.78 -13.66
C ALA A 53 -2.46 0.16 -14.90
N LYS A 54 -3.00 0.52 -16.06
CA LYS A 54 -2.44 0.05 -17.33
C LYS A 54 -2.17 1.26 -18.22
N LEU A 55 -0.91 1.41 -18.63
CA LEU A 55 -0.49 2.48 -19.53
C LEU A 55 -0.01 1.84 -20.82
N GLY A 56 -0.84 1.95 -21.87
CA GLY A 56 -0.57 1.22 -23.11
C GLY A 56 -0.66 -0.27 -22.86
N GLU A 57 0.40 -1.00 -23.15
CA GLU A 57 0.48 -2.44 -22.89
C GLU A 57 1.16 -2.77 -21.55
N GLU A 58 1.68 -1.77 -20.88
CA GLU A 58 2.39 -1.97 -19.61
C GLU A 58 1.45 -1.90 -18.44
N GLN A 59 1.49 -2.92 -17.59
CA GLN A 59 0.70 -2.95 -16.36
C GLN A 59 1.56 -2.45 -15.19
N LYS A 60 0.99 -1.57 -14.39
CA LYS A 60 1.68 -0.96 -13.26
C LYS A 60 0.87 -1.08 -11.98
N VAL A 61 1.57 -1.03 -10.85
CA VAL A 61 0.94 -0.88 -9.55
C VAL A 61 1.16 0.57 -9.11
N GLY A 62 0.07 1.30 -8.98
CA GLY A 62 0.11 2.67 -8.48
C GLY A 62 -0.10 2.69 -6.98
N TYR A 63 0.52 3.64 -6.30
CA TYR A 63 0.31 3.82 -4.88
C TYR A 63 0.32 5.30 -4.52
N ALA A 64 -0.53 5.66 -3.57
CA ALA A 64 -0.72 7.03 -3.15
C ALA A 64 -0.71 7.11 -1.63
N PHE A 65 -0.04 8.11 -1.11
CA PHE A 65 0.07 8.36 0.32
C PHE A 65 -0.85 9.51 0.72
N PHE A 66 -1.64 9.33 1.78
CA PHE A 66 -2.54 10.33 2.31
C PHE A 66 -2.21 10.62 3.76
N GLU A 67 -2.05 11.90 4.10
CA GLU A 67 -1.97 12.31 5.49
C GLU A 67 -3.32 12.14 6.17
N ALA A 68 -3.32 12.13 7.50
CA ALA A 68 -4.54 11.98 8.28
C ALA A 68 -5.55 13.07 7.93
N ASN A 69 -6.80 12.66 7.71
CA ASN A 69 -7.92 13.55 7.41
C ASN A 69 -7.82 14.29 6.07
N GLU A 70 -6.84 13.96 5.24
CA GLU A 70 -6.72 14.57 3.92
C GLU A 70 -7.46 13.77 2.88
N LYS A 71 -8.13 14.46 1.96
CA LYS A 71 -8.86 13.82 0.85
C LYS A 71 -8.02 13.75 -0.41
N GLN A 72 -6.95 14.51 -0.48
CA GLN A 72 -6.05 14.51 -1.62
C GLN A 72 -4.75 13.81 -1.23
N PRO A 73 -4.16 13.05 -2.15
CA PRO A 73 -2.90 12.39 -1.84
C PRO A 73 -1.77 13.42 -1.68
N ASP A 74 -0.88 13.14 -0.74
CA ASP A 74 0.30 13.94 -0.53
C ASP A 74 1.30 13.71 -1.67
N TRP A 75 1.40 12.46 -2.12
CA TRP A 75 2.18 12.10 -3.31
C TRP A 75 1.64 10.81 -3.91
N ILE A 76 1.93 10.61 -5.20
CA ILE A 76 1.53 9.43 -5.97
C ILE A 76 2.76 8.94 -6.73
N ASP A 77 2.94 7.64 -6.80
CA ASP A 77 4.01 7.03 -7.57
C ASP A 77 3.54 5.70 -8.13
N ASP A 78 4.36 5.06 -8.94
CA ASP A 78 4.02 3.75 -9.49
C ASP A 78 5.29 2.94 -9.80
N LEU A 79 5.08 1.62 -9.99
CA LEU A 79 6.12 0.68 -10.40
C LEU A 79 5.55 -0.27 -11.43
N PRO A 80 6.36 -0.72 -12.40
CA PRO A 80 5.91 -1.81 -13.28
C PRO A 80 5.47 -3.01 -12.44
N ALA A 81 4.36 -3.64 -12.85
CA ALA A 81 3.80 -4.75 -12.07
C ALA A 81 4.80 -5.88 -11.87
N GLY A 82 5.68 -6.11 -12.85
CA GLY A 82 6.72 -7.12 -12.72
C GLY A 82 7.79 -6.82 -11.69
N GLN A 83 7.90 -5.57 -11.25
CA GLN A 83 8.84 -5.14 -10.22
C GLN A 83 8.19 -4.99 -8.86
N PHE A 84 6.87 -5.14 -8.78
CA PHE A 84 6.15 -5.02 -7.52
C PHE A 84 6.08 -6.38 -6.84
N SER A 85 6.89 -6.55 -5.80
CA SER A 85 6.96 -7.80 -5.05
C SER A 85 6.48 -7.58 -3.63
N GLN A 86 6.33 -8.67 -2.88
CA GLN A 86 5.96 -8.62 -1.47
C GLN A 86 6.99 -7.82 -0.67
N ASP A 87 8.29 -8.00 -0.96
CA ASP A 87 9.35 -7.26 -0.26
C ASP A 87 9.28 -5.77 -0.56
N VAL A 88 9.01 -5.40 -1.81
CA VAL A 88 8.84 -4.01 -2.20
C VAL A 88 7.64 -3.40 -1.49
N ALA A 89 6.51 -4.12 -1.47
CA ALA A 89 5.30 -3.65 -0.79
C ALA A 89 5.53 -3.49 0.71
N LYS A 90 6.19 -4.45 1.33
CA LYS A 90 6.49 -4.38 2.76
C LYS A 90 7.41 -3.20 3.08
N ASN A 91 8.42 -2.97 2.25
CA ASN A 91 9.33 -1.84 2.43
C ASN A 91 8.61 -0.49 2.26
N LEU A 92 7.72 -0.39 1.28
CA LEU A 92 6.92 0.81 1.10
C LEU A 92 6.05 1.11 2.33
N VAL A 93 5.38 0.10 2.84
CA VAL A 93 4.54 0.28 4.03
C VAL A 93 5.38 0.67 5.23
N ASN A 94 6.49 0.02 5.45
CA ASN A 94 7.37 0.33 6.58
C ASN A 94 7.96 1.74 6.47
N ASN A 95 8.46 2.10 5.30
CA ASN A 95 9.17 3.37 5.13
C ASN A 95 8.22 4.56 5.03
N GLU A 96 7.10 4.39 4.35
CA GLU A 96 6.22 5.52 4.02
C GLU A 96 5.04 5.64 4.97
N LEU A 97 4.56 4.54 5.52
CA LEU A 97 3.39 4.55 6.38
C LEU A 97 3.76 4.49 7.86
N ILE A 98 4.62 3.56 8.23
CA ILE A 98 4.93 3.29 9.64
C ILE A 98 6.04 4.20 10.14
N ASN A 99 7.16 4.25 9.45
CA ASN A 99 8.34 4.99 9.89
C ASN A 99 8.33 6.47 9.54
N ALA A 100 7.46 6.88 8.62
CA ALA A 100 7.38 8.28 8.21
C ALA A 100 7.02 9.21 9.37
N SER A 101 6.36 8.70 10.39
CA SER A 101 5.98 9.47 11.56
C SER A 101 7.10 9.61 12.59
N SER A 102 8.20 8.90 12.42
CA SER A 102 9.27 8.86 13.41
C SER A 102 10.45 9.80 13.10
N ASP A 103 10.32 10.61 12.08
CA ASP A 103 11.38 11.51 11.63
C ASP A 103 11.51 12.78 12.47
N TYR A 104 10.75 12.87 13.52
CA TYR A 104 10.74 14.07 14.37
C TYR A 104 10.99 13.74 15.81
#